data_8ab09829603796c71d71fec270636c42
#
_entry.id   8ab09829603796c71d71fec270636c42
#
_cell.length_a   1.000
_cell.length_b   1.000
_cell.length_c   1.000
_cell.angle_alpha   90.00
_cell.angle_beta   90.00
_cell.angle_gamma   90.00
#
_symmetry.space_group_name_H-M   'P 1'
#
loop_
_entity.id
_entity.type
_entity.pdbx_description
1 polymer ?
#
loop_
_entity_poly.entity_id
_entity_poly.type
_entity_poly.pdbx_seq_one_letter_code
_entity_poly.pdbx_strand_id
1 'polypeptide(L)'
;TYIYKLTATLPYFEKKGLCDQLQRAVVSISSNIAEGAAKPSDVEFVKFLYISLGSAFEVETQLLIAKNIGYVSEEQHADLLNRTVEIEKQLSGLINSIKSAAT
;
A
#
# COMPACT_ATOMS: atom_id res chain seq x y z
N THR A 1 -9.52 7.44 7.58
CA THR A 1 -9.02 7.48 6.21
C THR A 1 -10.11 7.12 5.20
N TYR A 2 -9.81 7.31 3.95
CA TYR A 2 -10.69 7.01 2.84
C TYR A 2 -11.07 5.52 2.79
N ILE A 3 -10.10 4.64 2.99
CA ILE A 3 -10.32 3.19 2.99
C ILE A 3 -11.21 2.78 4.16
N TYR A 4 -11.02 3.36 5.33
CA TYR A 4 -11.87 3.08 6.49
C TYR A 4 -13.33 3.44 6.24
N LYS A 5 -13.59 4.55 5.55
CA LYS A 5 -14.96 4.94 5.21
C LYS A 5 -15.64 3.94 4.28
N LEU A 6 -14.90 3.39 3.31
CA LEU A 6 -15.44 2.38 2.39
C LEU A 6 -15.78 1.09 3.12
N THR A 7 -14.87 0.59 3.96
CA THR A 7 -15.08 -0.67 4.67
C THR A 7 -16.24 -0.59 5.65
N ALA A 8 -16.64 0.60 6.08
CA ALA A 8 -17.78 0.78 6.98
C ALA A 8 -19.11 0.35 6.39
N THR A 9 -19.22 0.17 5.07
CA THR A 9 -20.45 -0.23 4.38
C THR A 9 -20.57 -1.74 4.12
N LEU A 10 -19.54 -2.53 4.46
CA LEU A 10 -19.51 -3.97 4.16
C LEU A 10 -20.25 -4.80 5.22
N PRO A 11 -20.75 -6.00 4.86
CA PRO A 11 -21.29 -6.94 5.84
C PRO A 11 -20.27 -7.25 6.94
N TYR A 12 -20.75 -7.50 8.15
CA TYR A 12 -19.89 -7.53 9.33
C TYR A 12 -18.65 -8.42 9.20
N PHE A 13 -18.83 -9.70 8.83
CA PHE A 13 -17.70 -10.63 8.79
C PHE A 13 -16.73 -10.31 7.65
N GLU A 14 -17.24 -10.00 6.48
CA GLU A 14 -16.43 -9.65 5.32
C GLU A 14 -15.78 -8.29 5.51
N LYS A 15 -16.51 -7.35 6.10
CA LYS A 15 -16.00 -6.04 6.48
C LYS A 15 -14.79 -6.17 7.38
N LYS A 16 -14.88 -7.00 8.43
CA LYS A 16 -13.77 -7.18 9.37
C LYS A 16 -12.55 -7.75 8.68
N GLY A 17 -12.72 -8.82 7.89
CA GLY A 17 -11.61 -9.46 7.19
C GLY A 17 -10.92 -8.51 6.20
N LEU A 18 -11.71 -7.88 5.33
CA LEU A 18 -11.18 -6.98 4.33
C LEU A 18 -10.59 -5.72 4.96
N CYS A 19 -11.28 -5.15 5.95
CA CYS A 19 -10.81 -3.97 6.68
C CYS A 19 -9.47 -4.24 7.36
N ASP A 20 -9.36 -5.36 8.09
CA ASP A 20 -8.13 -5.72 8.79
C ASP A 20 -6.96 -5.86 7.81
N GLN A 21 -7.17 -6.52 6.68
CA GLN A 21 -6.12 -6.72 5.67
C GLN A 21 -5.70 -5.42 5.01
N LEU A 22 -6.66 -4.58 4.63
CA LEU A 22 -6.36 -3.28 4.04
C LEU A 22 -5.61 -2.39 5.03
N GLN A 23 -6.03 -2.35 6.28
CA GLN A 23 -5.37 -1.55 7.31
C GLN A 23 -3.95 -2.03 7.54
N ARG A 24 -3.73 -3.34 7.63
CA ARG A 24 -2.38 -3.90 7.79
C ARG A 24 -1.48 -3.53 6.63
N ALA A 25 -1.97 -3.63 5.40
CA ALA A 25 -1.17 -3.30 4.23
C ALA A 25 -0.83 -1.82 4.18
N VAL A 26 -1.80 -0.95 4.48
CA VAL A 26 -1.57 0.50 4.51
C VAL A 26 -0.57 0.88 5.60
N VAL A 27 -0.72 0.34 6.81
CA VAL A 27 0.21 0.58 7.92
C VAL A 27 1.61 0.06 7.58
N SER A 28 1.69 -1.10 6.93
CA SER A 28 2.97 -1.68 6.52
C SER A 28 3.75 -0.77 5.56
N ILE A 29 3.07 -0.08 4.65
CA ILE A 29 3.72 0.88 3.76
C ILE A 29 4.48 1.93 4.59
N SER A 30 3.79 2.61 5.49
CA SER A 30 4.36 3.69 6.30
C SER A 30 5.41 3.18 7.28
N SER A 31 5.13 2.07 7.96
CA SER A 31 6.02 1.50 8.98
C SER A 31 7.36 1.09 8.39
N ASN A 32 7.36 0.49 7.20
CA ASN A 32 8.59 0.04 6.56
C ASN A 32 9.42 1.20 6.02
N ILE A 33 8.78 2.27 5.54
CA ILE A 33 9.51 3.48 5.16
C ILE A 33 10.23 4.07 6.38
N ALA A 34 9.51 4.22 7.49
CA ALA A 34 10.06 4.80 8.71
C ALA A 34 11.19 3.92 9.28
N GLU A 35 10.99 2.62 9.32
CA GLU A 35 11.98 1.68 9.84
C GLU A 35 13.24 1.68 8.97
N GLY A 36 13.07 1.67 7.66
CA GLY A 36 14.19 1.71 6.72
C GLY A 36 14.97 3.01 6.80
N ALA A 37 14.29 4.15 6.97
CA ALA A 37 14.92 5.45 7.08
C ALA A 37 15.80 5.57 8.33
N ALA A 38 15.52 4.77 9.37
CA ALA A 38 16.30 4.76 10.61
C ALA A 38 17.53 3.86 10.52
N LYS A 39 17.69 3.08 9.45
CA LYS A 39 18.82 2.16 9.33
C LYS A 39 20.12 2.91 8.95
N PRO A 40 21.29 2.37 9.35
CA PRO A 40 22.56 3.07 9.13
C PRO A 40 23.07 2.99 7.69
N SER A 41 22.51 2.14 6.82
CA SER A 41 23.00 1.99 5.46
C SER A 41 21.89 2.11 4.43
N ASP A 42 22.27 2.56 3.23
CA ASP A 42 21.35 2.64 2.10
C ASP A 42 20.86 1.25 1.65
N VAL A 43 21.72 0.24 1.76
CA VAL A 43 21.34 -1.15 1.42
C VAL A 43 20.16 -1.60 2.27
N GLU A 44 20.22 -1.35 3.57
CA GLU A 44 19.12 -1.71 4.47
C GLU A 44 17.87 -0.87 4.21
N PHE A 45 18.03 0.42 3.97
CA PHE A 45 16.91 1.29 3.63
C PHE A 45 16.17 0.78 2.39
N VAL A 46 16.91 0.44 1.34
CA VAL A 46 16.32 -0.09 0.10
C VAL A 46 15.53 -1.37 0.35
N LYS A 47 16.03 -2.27 1.21
CA LYS A 47 15.29 -3.49 1.57
C LYS A 47 13.91 -3.16 2.15
N PHE A 48 13.85 -2.21 3.07
CA PHE A 48 12.57 -1.80 3.66
C PHE A 48 11.66 -1.09 2.68
N LEU A 49 12.23 -0.33 1.75
CA LEU A 49 11.44 0.29 0.67
C LEU A 49 10.83 -0.76 -0.25
N TYR A 50 11.53 -1.86 -0.55
CA TYR A 50 10.95 -2.96 -1.32
C TYR A 50 9.81 -3.65 -0.57
N ILE A 51 9.93 -3.82 0.75
CA ILE A 51 8.84 -4.38 1.55
C ILE A 51 7.61 -3.45 1.48
N SER A 52 7.85 -2.15 1.60
CA SER A 52 6.80 -1.13 1.49
C SER A 52 6.11 -1.18 0.13
N LEU A 53 6.90 -1.31 -0.94
CA LEU A 53 6.38 -1.42 -2.30
C LEU A 53 5.51 -2.68 -2.45
N GLY A 54 5.95 -3.80 -1.89
CA GLY A 54 5.15 -5.03 -1.87
C GLY A 54 3.83 -4.85 -1.16
N SER A 55 3.82 -4.10 -0.06
CA SER A 55 2.59 -3.79 0.67
C SER A 55 1.64 -2.95 -0.17
N ALA A 56 2.16 -2.02 -0.98
CA ALA A 56 1.33 -1.23 -1.88
C ALA A 56 0.68 -2.10 -2.97
N PHE A 57 1.43 -3.06 -3.54
CA PHE A 57 0.85 -4.02 -4.48
C PHE A 57 -0.22 -4.89 -3.82
N GLU A 58 -0.03 -5.25 -2.56
CA GLU A 58 -1.05 -5.98 -1.80
C GLU A 58 -2.33 -5.16 -1.65
N VAL A 59 -2.22 -3.84 -1.41
CA VAL A 59 -3.38 -2.95 -1.39
C VAL A 59 -4.11 -2.98 -2.74
N GLU A 60 -3.39 -2.94 -3.86
CA GLU A 60 -3.99 -3.04 -5.20
C GLU A 60 -4.81 -4.33 -5.35
N THR A 61 -4.24 -5.45 -4.93
CA THR A 61 -4.91 -6.75 -5.02
C THR A 61 -6.20 -6.76 -4.22
N GLN A 62 -6.17 -6.25 -3.01
CA GLN A 62 -7.34 -6.23 -2.14
C GLN A 62 -8.42 -5.27 -2.66
N LEU A 63 -8.02 -4.14 -3.26
CA LEU A 63 -8.95 -3.23 -3.90
C LEU A 63 -9.63 -3.88 -5.11
N LEU A 64 -8.87 -4.65 -5.90
CA LEU A 64 -9.43 -5.37 -7.03
C LEU A 64 -10.43 -6.43 -6.59
N ILE A 65 -10.11 -7.18 -5.53
CA ILE A 65 -11.02 -8.16 -4.96
C ILE A 65 -12.31 -7.47 -4.51
N ALA A 66 -12.20 -6.36 -3.79
CA ALA A 66 -13.35 -5.61 -3.30
C ALA A 66 -14.24 -5.14 -4.45
N LYS A 67 -13.64 -4.68 -5.54
CA LYS A 67 -14.38 -4.28 -6.74
C LYS A 67 -15.10 -5.48 -7.37
N ASN A 68 -14.39 -6.60 -7.54
CA ASN A 68 -14.93 -7.77 -8.24
C ASN A 68 -16.09 -8.41 -7.48
N ILE A 69 -16.11 -8.34 -6.17
CA ILE A 69 -17.22 -8.84 -5.36
C ILE A 69 -18.29 -7.78 -5.08
N GLY A 70 -18.14 -6.60 -5.67
CA GLY A 70 -19.19 -5.56 -5.61
C GLY A 70 -19.19 -4.70 -4.37
N TYR A 71 -18.14 -4.74 -3.54
CA TYR A 71 -18.07 -3.94 -2.32
C TYR A 71 -17.65 -2.49 -2.56
N VAL A 72 -16.96 -2.22 -3.64
CA VAL A 72 -16.64 -0.86 -4.07
C VAL A 72 -17.05 -0.69 -5.53
N SER A 73 -17.41 0.52 -5.90
CA SER A 73 -17.76 0.83 -7.29
C SER A 73 -16.52 0.89 -8.17
N GLU A 74 -16.70 0.87 -9.49
CA GLU A 74 -15.60 1.07 -10.41
C GLU A 74 -14.94 2.43 -10.22
N GLU A 75 -15.73 3.45 -9.96
CA GLU A 75 -15.22 4.80 -9.72
C GLU A 75 -14.40 4.88 -8.44
N GLN A 76 -14.89 4.29 -7.35
CA GLN A 76 -14.15 4.23 -6.08
C GLN A 76 -12.86 3.45 -6.24
N HIS A 77 -12.93 2.31 -6.95
CA HIS A 77 -11.73 1.51 -7.21
C HIS A 77 -10.70 2.30 -8.01
N ALA A 78 -11.12 2.99 -9.06
CA ALA A 78 -10.22 3.77 -9.89
C ALA A 78 -9.51 4.86 -9.09
N ASP A 79 -10.23 5.56 -8.24
CA ASP A 79 -9.64 6.61 -7.39
C ASP A 79 -8.60 6.05 -6.42
N LEU A 80 -8.96 4.98 -5.70
CA LEU A 80 -8.06 4.36 -4.74
C LEU A 80 -6.85 3.72 -5.41
N LEU A 81 -7.06 3.11 -6.57
CA LEU A 81 -5.97 2.53 -7.36
C LEU A 81 -4.98 3.61 -7.81
N ASN A 82 -5.48 4.73 -8.31
CA ASN A 82 -4.63 5.83 -8.74
C ASN A 82 -3.76 6.36 -7.59
N ARG A 83 -4.31 6.49 -6.40
CA ARG A 83 -3.56 6.92 -5.21
C ARG A 83 -2.48 5.91 -4.84
N THR A 84 -2.80 4.62 -4.92
CA THR A 84 -1.86 3.54 -4.59
C THR A 84 -0.73 3.47 -5.60
N VAL A 85 -1.05 3.57 -6.89
CA VAL A 85 -0.06 3.57 -7.97
C VAL A 85 0.90 4.76 -7.83
N GLU A 86 0.40 5.92 -7.43
CA GLU A 86 1.25 7.08 -7.19
C GLU A 86 2.27 6.82 -6.08
N ILE A 87 1.86 6.17 -5.00
CA ILE A 87 2.77 5.74 -3.93
C ILE A 87 3.81 4.77 -4.46
N GLU A 88 3.41 3.80 -5.29
CA GLU A 88 4.34 2.84 -5.90
C GLU A 88 5.39 3.54 -6.75
N LYS A 89 4.97 4.52 -7.55
CA LYS A 89 5.89 5.30 -8.38
C LYS A 89 6.89 6.08 -7.54
N GLN A 90 6.43 6.68 -6.45
CA GLN A 90 7.29 7.42 -5.54
C GLN A 90 8.29 6.49 -4.86
N LEU A 91 7.86 5.31 -4.42
CA LEU A 91 8.76 4.31 -3.81
C LEU A 91 9.79 3.81 -4.81
N SER A 92 9.36 3.47 -6.01
CA SER A 92 10.26 3.01 -7.07
C SER A 92 11.28 4.08 -7.46
N GLY A 93 10.85 5.33 -7.55
CA GLY A 93 11.72 6.46 -7.84
C GLY A 93 12.77 6.65 -6.75
N LEU A 94 12.38 6.56 -5.50
CA LEU A 94 13.29 6.69 -4.37
C LEU A 94 14.31 5.54 -4.34
N ILE A 95 13.85 4.30 -4.53
CA ILE A 95 14.73 3.13 -4.62
C ILE A 95 15.78 3.33 -5.71
N ASN A 96 15.34 3.71 -6.90
CA ASN A 96 16.24 3.91 -8.03
C ASN A 96 17.24 5.04 -7.77
N SER A 97 16.78 6.12 -7.15
CA SER A 97 17.64 7.25 -6.80
C SER A 97 18.75 6.83 -5.82
N ILE A 98 18.40 6.07 -4.79
CA ILE A 98 19.37 5.60 -3.79
C ILE A 98 20.36 4.63 -4.43
N LYS A 99 19.88 3.70 -5.24
CA LYS A 99 20.74 2.71 -5.91
C LYS A 99 21.69 3.36 -6.90
N SER A 100 21.23 4.37 -7.65
CA SER A 100 22.08 5.11 -8.58
C SER A 100 23.17 5.90 -7.86
N ALA A 101 22.84 6.51 -6.73
CA ALA A 101 23.80 7.27 -5.94
C ALA A 101 24.86 6.38 -5.30
N ALA A 102 24.54 5.11 -5.04
CA ALA A 102 25.45 4.15 -4.40
C ALA A 102 26.48 3.57 -5.39
N THR A 103 26.26 3.70 -6.70
CA THR A 103 27.19 3.24 -7.71
C THR A 103 28.03 4.38 -8.24
#